data_c16f8a22124c4af6cf8985abd96b781b
#
_entry.id   c16f8a22124c4af6cf8985abd96b781b
#
_cell.length_a   1.000
_cell.length_b   1.000
_cell.length_c   1.000
_cell.angle_alpha   90.00
_cell.angle_beta   90.00
_cell.angle_gamma   90.00
#
_symmetry.space_group_name_H-M   'P 1'
#
loop_
_entity.id
_entity.type
_entity.pdbx_description
1 polymer ?
#
loop_
_entity_poly.entity_id
_entity_poly.type
_entity_poly.pdbx_seq_one_letter_code
_entity_poly.pdbx_strand_id
1 'polypeptide(L)'
;MTTRQRDDRAERCHEDGDASLTEQSKPHWLSVLQQSKIENPKSEIPKMPSFDIVSEVDAQEMDNAVNQARKELATRFDFKGTTAEILVEKDKITLTAEDASRLRGLREIVIGKLGKRGIDLRNVEQVDPAISPLGHARQELKIQQGLEGNKAKEIILAIKGQDFKVQSQLQDRQIRVTGKKRDDLQDVIAFVRGRDFGVATNFKNFRD
;
A
#
# COMPACT_ATOMS: atom_id res chain seq x y z
N MET A 1 19.33 -37.14 44.13
CA MET A 1 20.64 -36.75 44.69
C MET A 1 20.88 -35.35 44.11
N THR A 2 20.89 -34.22 44.76
CA THR A 2 21.16 -33.75 46.10
C THR A 2 20.59 -32.32 46.14
N THR A 3 19.55 -32.02 46.80
CA THR A 3 19.37 -31.34 48.09
C THR A 3 20.37 -30.21 48.45
N ARG A 4 19.86 -28.98 48.62
CA ARG A 4 20.09 -28.08 49.79
C ARG A 4 19.55 -26.68 49.38
N GLN A 5 18.50 -26.23 49.97
CA GLN A 5 18.14 -25.83 51.34
C GLN A 5 18.80 -24.48 51.77
N ARG A 6 17.88 -23.47 51.96
CA ARG A 6 17.76 -22.51 53.06
C ARG A 6 18.86 -21.45 53.19
N ASP A 7 18.44 -20.18 53.35
CA ASP A 7 18.09 -19.67 54.67
C ASP A 7 17.32 -18.34 54.58
N ASP A 8 16.25 -18.34 55.40
CA ASP A 8 15.53 -17.16 55.88
C ASP A 8 16.46 -16.32 56.76
N ARG A 9 16.36 -15.00 56.66
CA ARG A 9 16.55 -14.14 57.82
C ARG A 9 15.75 -12.85 57.66
N ALA A 10 14.62 -12.85 58.37
CA ALA A 10 13.92 -11.65 58.79
C ALA A 10 14.67 -11.02 59.96
N GLU A 11 14.87 -9.74 59.93
CA GLU A 11 14.95 -8.95 61.17
C GLU A 11 14.43 -7.53 60.94
N ARG A 12 13.37 -7.34 61.64
CA ARG A 12 12.75 -6.14 62.18
C ARG A 12 13.75 -5.16 62.80
N CYS A 13 13.49 -3.88 62.63
CA CYS A 13 13.60 -2.80 63.64
C CYS A 13 13.36 -1.48 62.88
N HIS A 14 12.61 -0.62 63.23
CA HIS A 14 12.03 0.05 64.36
C HIS A 14 11.45 1.38 63.83
N GLU A 15 10.28 1.70 64.23
CA GLU A 15 9.64 3.02 64.17
C GLU A 15 10.54 4.04 64.90
N ASP A 16 10.52 5.25 64.41
CA ASP A 16 10.31 6.50 65.13
C ASP A 16 10.95 7.68 64.40
N GLY A 17 10.22 8.72 64.15
CA GLY A 17 10.79 10.00 63.76
C GLY A 17 9.87 10.85 62.89
N ASP A 18 8.71 11.15 63.48
CA ASP A 18 7.89 12.28 63.07
C ASP A 18 8.69 13.57 63.21
N ALA A 19 9.18 14.09 62.09
CA ALA A 19 9.75 15.42 62.05
C ALA A 19 8.97 16.24 61.03
N SER A 20 7.95 16.91 61.54
CA SER A 20 7.27 18.01 60.87
C SER A 20 8.30 19.08 60.47
N LEU A 21 8.77 19.03 59.24
CA LEU A 21 9.57 20.10 58.65
C LEU A 21 8.63 21.25 58.31
N THR A 22 8.74 22.28 59.11
CA THR A 22 8.09 23.57 58.96
C THR A 22 8.44 24.18 57.60
N GLU A 23 7.44 24.75 56.98
CA GLU A 23 7.36 25.32 55.63
C GLU A 23 8.33 26.50 55.33
N GLN A 24 9.29 26.76 56.20
CA GLN A 24 10.16 27.96 56.10
C GLN A 24 11.59 27.75 55.58
N SER A 25 11.94 26.56 55.11
CA SER A 25 13.31 26.29 54.65
C SER A 25 13.39 25.75 53.20
N LYS A 26 12.47 26.16 52.34
CA LYS A 26 12.63 25.85 50.93
C LYS A 26 13.64 26.82 50.30
N PRO A 27 14.77 26.36 49.80
CA PRO A 27 15.77 27.26 49.21
C PRO A 27 15.21 27.91 47.94
N HIS A 28 15.51 29.19 47.80
CA HIS A 28 15.06 30.10 46.72
C HIS A 28 15.22 29.51 45.29
N TRP A 29 16.16 28.60 45.07
CA TRP A 29 16.36 27.98 43.76
C TRP A 29 15.23 27.03 43.35
N LEU A 30 14.46 26.50 44.28
CA LEU A 30 13.30 25.65 43.99
C LEU A 30 12.13 26.42 43.38
N SER A 31 12.02 27.71 43.62
CA SER A 31 10.98 28.56 43.03
C SER A 31 11.31 28.95 41.59
N VAL A 32 12.58 28.91 41.21
CA VAL A 32 13.04 29.23 39.84
C VAL A 32 12.81 28.05 38.89
N LEU A 33 12.79 26.81 39.38
CA LEU A 33 12.56 25.62 38.58
C LEU A 33 11.05 25.39 38.26
N GLN A 34 10.14 26.11 38.93
CA GLN A 34 8.71 25.95 38.74
C GLN A 34 8.15 26.91 37.66
N GLN A 35 8.94 27.82 37.09
CA GLN A 35 8.52 28.76 36.05
C GLN A 35 9.05 28.47 34.65
N SER A 36 9.83 27.41 34.47
CA SER A 36 10.11 26.92 33.13
C SER A 36 8.99 25.98 32.70
N LYS A 37 7.78 26.53 32.53
CA LYS A 37 6.82 25.95 31.62
C LYS A 37 7.46 26.03 30.23
N ILE A 38 8.18 24.99 29.88
CA ILE A 38 8.60 24.77 28.49
C ILE A 38 7.29 24.63 27.72
N GLU A 39 6.75 25.75 27.30
CA GLU A 39 5.82 25.77 26.22
C GLU A 39 6.62 25.23 25.03
N ASN A 40 6.50 23.92 24.81
CA ASN A 40 6.88 23.35 23.52
C ASN A 40 6.14 24.19 22.48
N PRO A 41 6.82 25.05 21.71
CA PRO A 41 6.17 25.64 20.58
C PRO A 41 5.73 24.43 19.75
N LYS A 42 4.43 24.17 19.64
CA LYS A 42 3.93 23.40 18.53
C LYS A 42 4.53 24.10 17.32
N SER A 43 5.66 23.58 16.86
CA SER A 43 6.17 23.93 15.55
C SER A 43 5.05 23.50 14.60
N GLU A 44 4.18 24.43 14.28
CA GLU A 44 3.33 24.32 13.12
C GLU A 44 4.31 24.30 11.95
N ILE A 45 4.83 23.09 11.69
CA ILE A 45 5.51 22.83 10.44
C ILE A 45 4.47 23.21 9.38
N PRO A 46 4.72 24.24 8.57
CA PRO A 46 3.77 24.65 7.57
C PRO A 46 3.45 23.39 6.76
N LYS A 47 2.22 22.94 6.87
CA LYS A 47 1.75 21.75 6.14
C LYS A 47 1.82 22.10 4.68
N MET A 48 2.90 21.72 4.03
CA MET A 48 3.01 21.90 2.59
C MET A 48 2.01 20.97 1.91
N PRO A 49 1.21 21.48 1.00
CA PRO A 49 0.27 20.67 0.26
C PRO A 49 1.00 19.50 -0.42
N SER A 50 0.41 18.34 -0.34
CA SER A 50 1.01 17.12 -0.88
C SER A 50 -0.05 16.13 -1.33
N PHE A 51 0.34 15.21 -2.23
CA PHE A 51 -0.45 14.06 -2.62
C PHE A 51 0.47 12.89 -2.92
N ASP A 52 -0.10 11.70 -2.95
CA ASP A 52 0.62 10.47 -3.28
C ASP A 52 0.14 9.94 -4.65
N ILE A 53 1.08 9.62 -5.54
CA ILE A 53 0.83 8.88 -6.79
C ILE A 53 0.96 7.41 -6.45
N VAL A 54 -0.10 6.65 -6.68
CA VAL A 54 -0.17 5.22 -6.40
C VAL A 54 -0.61 4.46 -7.64
N SER A 55 -0.23 3.19 -7.72
CA SER A 55 -0.79 2.25 -8.68
C SER A 55 -1.41 1.11 -7.89
N GLU A 56 -2.71 1.14 -7.72
CA GLU A 56 -3.43 0.17 -6.92
C GLU A 56 -4.58 -0.43 -7.71
N VAL A 57 -4.75 -1.71 -7.58
CA VAL A 57 -5.92 -2.45 -8.04
C VAL A 57 -6.76 -2.82 -6.82
N ASP A 58 -8.05 -2.49 -6.86
CA ASP A 58 -8.97 -2.85 -5.81
C ASP A 58 -9.22 -4.36 -5.84
N ALA A 59 -8.82 -5.05 -4.77
CA ALA A 59 -8.97 -6.50 -4.65
C ALA A 59 -10.45 -6.93 -4.68
N GLN A 60 -11.35 -6.13 -4.12
CA GLN A 60 -12.77 -6.43 -4.12
C GLN A 60 -13.38 -6.31 -5.53
N GLU A 61 -13.00 -5.29 -6.30
CA GLU A 61 -13.44 -5.17 -7.68
C GLU A 61 -12.83 -6.25 -8.58
N MET A 62 -11.61 -6.69 -8.28
CA MET A 62 -11.01 -7.85 -8.94
C MET A 62 -11.80 -9.13 -8.68
N ASP A 63 -12.13 -9.42 -7.42
CA ASP A 63 -12.96 -10.58 -7.05
C ASP A 63 -14.36 -10.52 -7.68
N ASN A 64 -14.98 -9.34 -7.71
CA ASN A 64 -16.26 -9.11 -8.36
C ASN A 64 -16.17 -9.38 -9.86
N ALA A 65 -15.12 -8.91 -10.53
CA ALA A 65 -14.89 -9.14 -11.95
C ALA A 65 -14.74 -10.63 -12.26
N VAL A 66 -13.92 -11.34 -11.46
CA VAL A 66 -13.69 -12.78 -11.63
C VAL A 66 -14.96 -13.58 -11.35
N ASN A 67 -15.73 -13.24 -10.33
CA ASN A 67 -17.02 -13.90 -10.07
C ASN A 67 -18.02 -13.69 -11.21
N GLN A 68 -18.02 -12.54 -11.86
CA GLN A 68 -18.80 -12.31 -13.07
C GLN A 68 -18.27 -13.12 -14.27
N ALA A 69 -16.96 -13.23 -14.41
CA ALA A 69 -16.34 -14.06 -15.45
C ALA A 69 -16.73 -15.54 -15.27
N ARG A 70 -16.68 -16.06 -14.02
CA ARG A 70 -17.11 -17.43 -13.69
C ARG A 70 -18.59 -17.68 -14.03
N LYS A 71 -19.47 -16.72 -13.73
CA LYS A 71 -20.90 -16.82 -14.09
C LYS A 71 -21.09 -16.85 -15.61
N GLU A 72 -20.37 -16.01 -16.34
CA GLU A 72 -20.43 -16.03 -17.80
C GLU A 72 -19.88 -17.34 -18.37
N LEU A 73 -18.76 -17.83 -17.84
CA LEU A 73 -18.18 -19.11 -18.22
C LEU A 73 -19.18 -20.26 -18.10
N ALA A 74 -19.92 -20.32 -16.98
CA ALA A 74 -20.92 -21.35 -16.74
C ALA A 74 -22.12 -21.31 -17.71
N THR A 75 -22.42 -20.13 -18.28
CA THR A 75 -23.55 -19.95 -19.21
C THR A 75 -23.17 -20.10 -20.66
N ARG A 76 -21.89 -19.95 -21.01
CA ARG A 76 -21.41 -20.01 -22.40
C ARG A 76 -21.38 -21.45 -22.93
N PHE A 77 -21.94 -21.62 -24.11
CA PHE A 77 -21.99 -22.92 -24.76
C PHE A 77 -20.60 -23.49 -25.09
N ASP A 78 -19.64 -22.61 -25.44
CA ASP A 78 -18.26 -22.98 -25.82
C ASP A 78 -17.49 -23.66 -24.69
N PHE A 79 -17.90 -23.44 -23.44
CA PHE A 79 -17.26 -23.98 -22.23
C PHE A 79 -18.10 -25.06 -21.52
N LYS A 80 -19.28 -25.39 -22.05
CA LYS A 80 -20.16 -26.37 -21.47
C LYS A 80 -19.57 -27.77 -21.60
N GLY A 81 -19.34 -28.44 -20.49
CA GLY A 81 -18.72 -29.78 -20.46
C GLY A 81 -17.20 -29.79 -20.55
N THR A 82 -16.55 -28.62 -20.41
CA THR A 82 -15.08 -28.50 -20.44
C THR A 82 -14.52 -28.19 -19.05
N THR A 83 -13.26 -28.54 -18.84
CA THR A 83 -12.52 -28.24 -17.59
C THR A 83 -11.84 -26.87 -17.69
N ALA A 84 -12.65 -25.80 -17.73
CA ALA A 84 -12.14 -24.43 -17.68
C ALA A 84 -12.26 -23.87 -16.25
N GLU A 85 -11.15 -23.38 -15.70
CA GLU A 85 -11.09 -22.92 -14.32
C GLU A 85 -10.40 -21.56 -14.21
N ILE A 86 -10.90 -20.72 -13.29
CA ILE A 86 -10.29 -19.43 -12.93
C ILE A 86 -9.96 -19.48 -11.44
N LEU A 87 -8.67 -19.50 -11.13
CA LEU A 87 -8.16 -19.40 -9.75
C LEU A 87 -7.67 -17.98 -9.49
N VAL A 88 -8.10 -17.38 -8.39
CA VAL A 88 -7.66 -16.05 -7.96
C VAL A 88 -6.74 -16.21 -6.77
N GLU A 89 -5.57 -15.65 -6.87
CA GLU A 89 -4.64 -15.48 -5.79
C GLU A 89 -4.44 -13.96 -5.55
N LYS A 90 -3.77 -13.59 -4.48
CA LYS A 90 -3.64 -12.21 -4.05
C LYS A 90 -3.14 -11.25 -5.14
N ASP A 91 -2.15 -11.68 -5.92
CA ASP A 91 -1.46 -10.83 -6.91
C ASP A 91 -1.48 -11.47 -8.32
N LYS A 92 -2.25 -12.54 -8.52
CA LYS A 92 -2.35 -13.19 -9.83
C LYS A 92 -3.67 -13.94 -10.02
N ILE A 93 -4.08 -14.03 -11.27
CA ILE A 93 -5.22 -14.83 -11.71
C ILE A 93 -4.68 -15.94 -12.60
N THR A 94 -4.92 -17.18 -12.26
CA THR A 94 -4.53 -18.34 -13.06
C THR A 94 -5.73 -18.83 -13.86
N LEU A 95 -5.57 -18.93 -15.16
CA LEU A 95 -6.55 -19.44 -16.10
C LEU A 95 -6.11 -20.82 -16.58
N THR A 96 -7.00 -21.81 -16.52
CA THR A 96 -6.74 -23.16 -17.03
C THR A 96 -7.85 -23.56 -17.99
N ALA A 97 -7.49 -24.16 -19.10
CA ALA A 97 -8.44 -24.66 -20.10
C ALA A 97 -7.90 -25.92 -20.79
N GLU A 98 -8.76 -26.68 -21.46
CA GLU A 98 -8.40 -27.91 -22.16
C GLU A 98 -7.49 -27.68 -23.35
N ASP A 99 -7.63 -26.53 -24.02
CA ASP A 99 -6.86 -26.18 -25.19
C ASP A 99 -6.55 -24.67 -25.27
N ALA A 100 -5.62 -24.31 -26.14
CA ALA A 100 -5.17 -22.93 -26.32
C ALA A 100 -6.26 -22.00 -26.88
N SER A 101 -7.22 -22.52 -27.67
CA SER A 101 -8.29 -21.71 -28.23
C SER A 101 -9.28 -21.32 -27.13
N ARG A 102 -9.69 -22.27 -26.29
CA ARG A 102 -10.55 -22.02 -25.12
C ARG A 102 -9.85 -21.12 -24.11
N LEU A 103 -8.53 -21.29 -23.91
CA LEU A 103 -7.77 -20.41 -23.04
C LEU A 103 -7.82 -18.95 -23.51
N ARG A 104 -7.74 -18.70 -24.81
CA ARG A 104 -7.89 -17.33 -25.36
C ARG A 104 -9.27 -16.77 -25.06
N GLY A 105 -10.35 -17.55 -25.33
CA GLY A 105 -11.71 -17.12 -25.01
C GLY A 105 -11.92 -16.83 -23.52
N LEU A 106 -11.36 -17.69 -22.65
CA LEU A 106 -11.39 -17.50 -21.19
C LEU A 106 -10.69 -16.20 -20.77
N ARG A 107 -9.50 -15.96 -21.32
CA ARG A 107 -8.75 -14.73 -21.09
C ARG A 107 -9.53 -13.49 -21.51
N GLU A 108 -10.14 -13.50 -22.68
CA GLU A 108 -10.94 -12.37 -23.20
C GLU A 108 -12.13 -12.06 -22.28
N ILE A 109 -12.81 -13.09 -21.78
CA ILE A 109 -13.90 -12.92 -20.81
C ILE A 109 -13.37 -12.23 -19.56
N VAL A 110 -12.29 -12.72 -18.96
CA VAL A 110 -11.72 -12.18 -17.72
C VAL A 110 -11.26 -10.74 -17.93
N ILE A 111 -10.47 -10.46 -18.98
CA ILE A 111 -10.00 -9.10 -19.31
C ILE A 111 -11.17 -8.15 -19.52
N GLY A 112 -12.21 -8.58 -20.26
CA GLY A 112 -13.41 -7.77 -20.47
C GLY A 112 -14.17 -7.46 -19.18
N LYS A 113 -14.19 -8.37 -18.20
CA LYS A 113 -14.82 -8.12 -16.89
C LYS A 113 -13.96 -7.21 -16.02
N LEU A 114 -12.64 -7.38 -16.02
CA LEU A 114 -11.72 -6.49 -15.32
C LEU A 114 -11.88 -5.04 -15.82
N GLY A 115 -11.88 -4.83 -17.14
CA GLY A 115 -12.10 -3.51 -17.72
C GLY A 115 -13.47 -2.90 -17.39
N LYS A 116 -14.55 -3.70 -17.39
CA LYS A 116 -15.90 -3.25 -17.00
C LYS A 116 -16.01 -2.83 -15.53
N ARG A 117 -15.12 -3.34 -14.68
CA ARG A 117 -15.03 -2.98 -13.26
C ARG A 117 -14.05 -1.83 -12.99
N GLY A 118 -13.54 -1.19 -14.05
CA GLY A 118 -12.64 -0.06 -13.92
C GLY A 118 -11.20 -0.42 -13.55
N ILE A 119 -10.85 -1.70 -13.63
CA ILE A 119 -9.45 -2.15 -13.46
C ILE A 119 -8.70 -1.83 -14.74
N ASP A 120 -7.67 -1.01 -14.63
CA ASP A 120 -6.84 -0.63 -15.77
C ASP A 120 -5.97 -1.82 -16.20
N LEU A 121 -6.10 -2.18 -17.47
CA LEU A 121 -5.40 -3.34 -18.03
C LEU A 121 -3.87 -3.16 -18.10
N ARG A 122 -3.38 -1.93 -17.95
CA ARG A 122 -1.92 -1.66 -17.81
C ARG A 122 -1.33 -2.25 -16.54
N ASN A 123 -2.17 -2.49 -15.54
CA ASN A 123 -1.76 -3.17 -14.29
C ASN A 123 -1.87 -4.69 -14.37
N VAL A 124 -2.29 -5.24 -15.52
CA VAL A 124 -2.46 -6.68 -15.74
C VAL A 124 -1.40 -7.17 -16.72
N GLU A 125 -0.34 -7.76 -16.20
CA GLU A 125 0.70 -8.39 -17.01
C GLU A 125 0.25 -9.80 -17.43
N GLN A 126 0.19 -10.03 -18.74
CA GLN A 126 -0.16 -11.33 -19.29
C GLN A 126 1.11 -12.14 -19.50
N VAL A 127 1.27 -13.22 -18.73
CA VAL A 127 2.36 -14.17 -18.94
C VAL A 127 2.02 -15.08 -20.12
N ASP A 128 3.04 -15.54 -20.85
CA ASP A 128 2.85 -16.44 -21.96
C ASP A 128 2.16 -17.74 -21.53
N PRO A 129 1.23 -18.26 -22.34
CA PRO A 129 0.52 -19.49 -22.01
C PRO A 129 1.44 -20.71 -22.04
N ALA A 130 1.42 -21.49 -20.97
CA ALA A 130 2.08 -22.78 -20.89
C ALA A 130 1.12 -23.87 -21.38
N ILE A 131 1.53 -24.61 -22.43
CA ILE A 131 0.77 -25.71 -23.00
C ILE A 131 1.40 -27.03 -22.55
N SER A 132 0.64 -27.86 -21.88
CA SER A 132 1.05 -29.21 -21.48
C SER A 132 1.11 -30.15 -22.71
N PRO A 133 1.97 -31.19 -22.68
CA PRO A 133 1.96 -32.23 -23.73
C PRO A 133 0.62 -32.93 -23.91
N LEU A 134 -0.24 -32.91 -22.89
CA LEU A 134 -1.61 -33.46 -22.93
C LEU A 134 -2.64 -32.47 -23.51
N GLY A 135 -2.21 -31.31 -24.01
CA GLY A 135 -3.07 -30.30 -24.61
C GLY A 135 -3.62 -29.26 -23.64
N HIS A 136 -3.58 -29.51 -22.34
CA HIS A 136 -4.05 -28.53 -21.35
C HIS A 136 -3.24 -27.22 -21.41
N ALA A 137 -3.93 -26.11 -21.47
CA ALA A 137 -3.32 -24.78 -21.53
C ALA A 137 -3.57 -24.03 -20.22
N ARG A 138 -2.50 -23.44 -19.68
CA ARG A 138 -2.53 -22.61 -18.47
C ARG A 138 -1.89 -21.27 -18.77
N GLN A 139 -2.50 -20.19 -18.27
CA GLN A 139 -1.95 -18.84 -18.36
C GLN A 139 -2.10 -18.13 -17.02
N GLU A 140 -1.08 -17.36 -16.66
CA GLU A 140 -1.12 -16.50 -15.48
C GLU A 140 -1.26 -15.03 -15.90
N LEU A 141 -2.16 -14.33 -15.24
CA LEU A 141 -2.32 -12.89 -15.33
C LEU A 141 -1.81 -12.31 -14.02
N LYS A 142 -0.67 -11.66 -14.03
CA LYS A 142 -0.10 -11.03 -12.83
C LYS A 142 -0.67 -9.64 -12.66
N ILE A 143 -1.12 -9.34 -11.45
CA ILE A 143 -1.66 -8.04 -11.08
C ILE A 143 -0.54 -7.23 -10.46
N GLN A 144 -0.10 -6.19 -11.16
CA GLN A 144 0.91 -5.27 -10.65
C GLN A 144 0.27 -4.30 -9.66
N GLN A 145 0.69 -4.41 -8.41
CA GLN A 145 0.26 -3.51 -7.34
C GLN A 145 1.43 -2.65 -6.86
N GLY A 146 1.22 -1.35 -6.82
CA GLY A 146 2.22 -0.36 -6.45
C GLY A 146 3.14 0.02 -7.60
N LEU A 147 3.84 1.11 -7.42
CA LEU A 147 4.84 1.60 -8.37
C LEU A 147 6.17 0.91 -8.08
N GLU A 148 6.57 -0.03 -8.93
CA GLU A 148 7.87 -0.67 -8.81
C GLU A 148 9.02 0.31 -9.08
N GLY A 149 10.20 0.02 -8.49
CA GLY A 149 11.32 0.95 -8.42
C GLY A 149 11.74 1.60 -9.75
N ASN A 150 11.66 0.88 -10.87
CA ASN A 150 12.02 1.41 -12.19
C ASN A 150 10.95 2.37 -12.73
N LYS A 151 9.67 1.99 -12.65
CA LYS A 151 8.54 2.82 -13.07
C LYS A 151 8.40 4.07 -12.21
N ALA A 152 8.58 3.92 -10.89
CA ALA A 152 8.60 5.06 -9.97
C ALA A 152 9.73 6.06 -10.31
N LYS A 153 10.92 5.57 -10.60
CA LYS A 153 12.06 6.42 -11.01
C LYS A 153 11.76 7.15 -12.32
N GLU A 154 11.16 6.47 -13.30
CA GLU A 154 10.77 7.06 -14.57
C GLU A 154 9.77 8.22 -14.38
N ILE A 155 8.75 8.02 -13.55
CA ILE A 155 7.76 9.07 -13.21
C ILE A 155 8.46 10.24 -12.49
N ILE A 156 9.32 9.97 -11.50
CA ILE A 156 10.06 11.00 -10.76
C ILE A 156 10.97 11.79 -11.71
N LEU A 157 11.69 11.13 -12.61
CA LEU A 157 12.54 11.79 -13.59
C LEU A 157 11.73 12.62 -14.58
N ALA A 158 10.57 12.13 -15.01
CA ALA A 158 9.66 12.88 -15.87
C ALA A 158 9.13 14.15 -15.20
N ILE A 159 8.78 14.08 -13.90
CA ILE A 159 8.35 15.25 -13.12
C ILE A 159 9.50 16.24 -12.93
N LYS A 160 10.70 15.75 -12.62
CA LYS A 160 11.89 16.60 -12.45
C LYS A 160 12.38 17.24 -13.75
N GLY A 161 12.12 16.62 -14.88
CA GLY A 161 12.44 17.15 -16.22
C GLY A 161 11.53 18.32 -16.65
N GLN A 162 10.45 18.54 -15.94
CA GLN A 162 9.61 19.73 -16.07
C GLN A 162 9.94 20.66 -14.89
N ASP A 163 10.02 21.95 -15.14
CA ASP A 163 10.37 22.95 -14.11
C ASP A 163 9.26 23.19 -13.07
N PHE A 164 8.62 22.11 -12.63
CA PHE A 164 7.63 22.19 -11.54
C PHE A 164 8.32 22.48 -10.21
N LYS A 165 7.78 23.43 -9.44
CA LYS A 165 8.28 23.79 -8.11
C LYS A 165 7.83 22.80 -7.03
N VAL A 166 8.01 21.50 -7.28
CA VAL A 166 7.59 20.40 -6.42
C VAL A 166 8.76 19.50 -6.06
N GLN A 167 8.62 18.79 -4.94
CA GLN A 167 9.54 17.73 -4.54
C GLN A 167 8.82 16.39 -4.68
N SER A 168 9.42 15.44 -5.38
CA SER A 168 8.92 14.09 -5.53
C SER A 168 9.85 13.08 -4.88
N GLN A 169 9.33 12.23 -4.02
CA GLN A 169 10.07 11.20 -3.29
C GLN A 169 9.35 9.86 -3.39
N LEU A 170 10.10 8.79 -3.58
CA LEU A 170 9.58 7.43 -3.49
C LEU A 170 9.45 7.04 -2.01
N GLN A 171 8.25 6.65 -1.59
CA GLN A 171 7.97 6.12 -0.26
C GLN A 171 7.19 4.82 -0.43
N ASP A 172 7.77 3.71 -0.01
CA ASP A 172 7.19 2.37 -0.07
C ASP A 172 6.64 2.03 -1.47
N ARG A 173 6.16 1.88 -2.23
CA ARG A 173 5.60 1.64 -3.56
C ARG A 173 4.69 2.77 -4.05
N GLN A 174 4.86 3.97 -3.52
CA GLN A 174 4.12 5.17 -3.92
C GLN A 174 5.04 6.36 -4.03
N ILE A 175 4.67 7.36 -4.85
CA ILE A 175 5.46 8.58 -5.01
C ILE A 175 4.74 9.70 -4.28
N ARG A 176 5.36 10.23 -3.23
CA ARG A 176 4.88 11.43 -2.57
C ARG A 176 5.37 12.66 -3.30
N VAL A 177 4.44 13.53 -3.67
CA VAL A 177 4.71 14.83 -4.28
C VAL A 177 4.29 15.92 -3.31
N THR A 178 5.22 16.83 -3.02
CA THR A 178 5.01 17.95 -2.12
C THR A 178 5.32 19.25 -2.84
N GLY A 179 4.45 20.24 -2.76
CA GLY A 179 4.61 21.55 -3.40
C GLY A 179 4.33 22.68 -2.45
N LYS A 180 4.77 23.91 -2.80
CA LYS A 180 4.44 25.10 -2.03
C LYS A 180 3.05 25.63 -2.35
N LYS A 181 2.56 25.39 -3.56
CA LYS A 181 1.25 25.85 -4.05
C LYS A 181 0.43 24.68 -4.56
N ARG A 182 -0.88 24.76 -4.40
CA ARG A 182 -1.82 23.77 -4.95
C ARG A 182 -1.81 23.71 -6.47
N ASP A 183 -1.63 24.87 -7.11
CA ASP A 183 -1.59 24.97 -8.58
C ASP A 183 -0.43 24.15 -9.15
N ASP A 184 0.77 24.26 -8.55
CA ASP A 184 1.95 23.46 -8.96
C ASP A 184 1.66 21.95 -8.86
N LEU A 185 0.87 21.53 -7.86
CA LEU A 185 0.47 20.11 -7.68
C LEU A 185 -0.57 19.68 -8.72
N GLN A 186 -1.51 20.54 -9.07
CA GLN A 186 -2.50 20.24 -10.12
C GLN A 186 -1.85 20.13 -11.49
N ASP A 187 -0.87 20.97 -11.79
CA ASP A 187 -0.09 20.88 -13.03
C ASP A 187 0.64 19.54 -13.13
N VAL A 188 1.22 19.06 -12.02
CA VAL A 188 1.85 17.72 -11.97
C VAL A 188 0.81 16.62 -12.20
N ILE A 189 -0.37 16.71 -11.60
CA ILE A 189 -1.45 15.72 -11.81
C ILE A 189 -1.87 15.69 -13.28
N ALA A 190 -2.08 16.86 -13.90
CA ALA A 190 -2.43 16.95 -15.31
C ALA A 190 -1.34 16.37 -16.21
N PHE A 191 -0.09 16.67 -15.91
CA PHE A 191 1.07 16.11 -16.64
C PHE A 191 1.15 14.59 -16.54
N VAL A 192 1.03 14.03 -15.33
CA VAL A 192 1.12 12.58 -15.12
C VAL A 192 -0.06 11.84 -15.76
N ARG A 193 -1.27 12.44 -15.73
CA ARG A 193 -2.45 11.88 -16.42
C ARG A 193 -2.33 11.89 -17.92
N GLY A 194 -1.71 12.93 -18.47
CA GLY A 194 -1.53 13.09 -19.92
C GLY A 194 -0.43 12.21 -20.52
N ARG A 195 0.38 11.55 -19.70
CA ARG A 195 1.51 10.74 -20.12
C ARG A 195 1.30 9.27 -19.77
N ASP A 196 1.59 8.40 -20.71
CA ASP A 196 1.55 6.95 -20.46
C ASP A 196 2.91 6.45 -19.96
N PHE A 197 2.93 5.92 -18.74
CA PHE A 197 4.09 5.28 -18.11
C PHE A 197 4.01 3.74 -18.14
N GLY A 198 3.04 3.19 -18.86
CA GLY A 198 2.79 1.75 -18.92
C GLY A 198 2.26 1.16 -17.61
N VAL A 199 1.76 2.00 -16.70
CA VAL A 199 1.09 1.63 -15.46
C VAL A 199 -0.06 2.59 -15.20
N ALA A 200 -1.14 2.11 -14.59
CA ALA A 200 -2.21 2.99 -14.17
C ALA A 200 -1.77 3.81 -12.97
N THR A 201 -1.98 5.10 -13.02
CA THR A 201 -1.64 6.03 -11.94
C THR A 201 -2.91 6.58 -11.32
N ASN A 202 -3.03 6.46 -10.00
CA ASN A 202 -4.09 7.04 -9.18
C ASN A 202 -3.49 8.06 -8.21
N PHE A 203 -4.29 9.01 -7.79
CA PHE A 203 -3.86 10.08 -6.89
C PHE A 203 -4.67 9.99 -5.60
N LYS A 204 -3.98 9.86 -4.48
CA LYS A 204 -4.59 9.72 -3.15
C LYS A 204 -3.90 10.63 -2.13
N ASN A 205 -4.43 10.64 -0.90
CA ASN A 205 -3.82 11.31 0.25
C ASN A 205 -3.54 12.80 0.03
N PHE A 206 -4.47 13.51 -0.60
CA PHE A 206 -4.38 14.96 -0.70
C PHE A 206 -4.36 15.59 0.70
N ARG A 207 -3.32 16.36 0.98
CA ARG A 207 -3.14 17.10 2.23
C ARG A 207 -2.90 18.57 1.90
N ASP A 208 -3.52 19.41 2.67
CA ASP A 208 -3.42 20.87 2.62
C ASP A 208 -2.56 21.39 3.76
#